data_6e15c0ea80fea786516d87d267d2e1df
#
_entry.id   6e15c0ea80fea786516d87d267d2e1df
#
_cell.length_a   1.000
_cell.length_b   1.000
_cell.length_c   1.000
_cell.angle_alpha   90.00
_cell.angle_beta   90.00
_cell.angle_gamma   90.00
#
_symmetry.space_group_name_H-M   'P 1'
#
loop_
_entity.id
_entity.type
_entity.pdbx_description
1 polymer ?
#
loop_
_entity_poly.entity_id
_entity_poly.type
_entity_poly.pdbx_seq_one_letter_code
_entity_poly.pdbx_strand_id
1 'polypeptide(L)'
;MLAAAPSAKPNRALLFGVFGTLFFLTLLLGAQTPPYNDGRQIIDPAENLIYRGSFGIPLAGGSVFYNPRPMFVSLVHVPSVLLRRGLSALFPAADSVIRTLTFHLVPAAILGLTGMLMIRFLLLIGVGVLAASLSTSALAFSTILFVYGRVVWSDILQAAMFWGFFSELVLAAREPGRGGAIKVGVWAGLLINTKYTFVLALPGAALFLALEAWPRLRARGLAALFAWTAVAFLPFVLFILWSNHHRWSDAFSAGYGGVPFQESLFWGLYSLLFSYGKGLFIYNPVLALAMHNHRLPNRYWLAIALVCLPIVLLYAKASDWAGDWSWGPRYLIFIVPVLMVPVAVRLNTWIEKRRYFLVGLFGVLAMTGVGVQLVGAGAYWDHFIRLSQATAFEWLGNPNRAGNYSNKHGAHCDPCYEDLHNHTYTPAFQPIEGNYWLLKHWFKGDRWEACEKDMPWRRYTSLPLASPKAFCSTIEVDWWFMPFRKNYRTAGRILLGFFIIALAGCLRLWVRGCRTCGGKGLAVASPGP
;
A
#
# COMPACT_ATOMS: atom_id res chain seq x y z
N MET A 1 -10.57 -27.28 -10.60
CA MET A 1 -11.67 -27.11 -9.68
C MET A 1 -11.10 -26.95 -8.29
N LEU A 2 -11.22 -25.77 -7.69
CA LEU A 2 -11.29 -25.72 -6.23
C LEU A 2 -12.59 -26.49 -5.92
N ALA A 3 -12.46 -27.77 -5.56
CA ALA A 3 -13.59 -28.61 -5.26
C ALA A 3 -14.46 -27.90 -4.23
N ALA A 4 -15.76 -28.06 -4.37
CA ALA A 4 -16.78 -27.54 -3.48
C ALA A 4 -16.67 -28.17 -2.06
N ALA A 5 -15.58 -27.87 -1.36
CA ALA A 5 -15.65 -27.91 0.09
C ALA A 5 -16.60 -26.77 0.49
N PRO A 6 -17.57 -27.02 1.40
CA PRO A 6 -18.49 -25.99 1.83
C PRO A 6 -17.68 -24.80 2.33
N SER A 7 -17.66 -23.72 1.53
CA SER A 7 -16.95 -22.50 1.88
C SER A 7 -17.51 -22.01 3.20
N ALA A 8 -16.68 -21.99 4.23
CA ALA A 8 -17.07 -21.41 5.51
C ALA A 8 -17.40 -19.94 5.24
N LYS A 9 -18.68 -19.58 5.27
CA LYS A 9 -19.07 -18.16 5.12
C LYS A 9 -18.42 -17.38 6.23
N PRO A 10 -17.63 -16.33 5.92
CA PRO A 10 -16.99 -15.53 6.94
C PRO A 10 -18.08 -14.90 7.82
N ASN A 11 -17.97 -15.07 9.13
CA ASN A 11 -18.89 -14.42 10.06
C ASN A 11 -18.46 -12.96 10.32
N ARG A 12 -19.41 -12.14 10.77
CA ARG A 12 -19.17 -10.72 11.05
C ARG A 12 -18.09 -10.52 12.13
N ALA A 13 -18.05 -11.36 13.16
CA ALA A 13 -17.06 -11.25 14.23
C ALA A 13 -15.62 -11.39 13.71
N LEU A 14 -15.38 -12.35 12.79
CA LEU A 14 -14.09 -12.52 12.15
C LEU A 14 -13.69 -11.29 11.32
N LEU A 15 -14.62 -10.80 10.49
CA LEU A 15 -14.35 -9.65 9.62
C LEU A 15 -14.04 -8.37 10.42
N PHE A 16 -14.86 -8.05 11.42
CA PHE A 16 -14.63 -6.90 12.30
C PHE A 16 -13.41 -7.09 13.21
N GLY A 17 -13.13 -8.31 13.66
CA GLY A 17 -11.95 -8.63 14.44
C GLY A 17 -10.67 -8.37 13.64
N VAL A 18 -10.59 -8.81 12.39
CA VAL A 18 -9.47 -8.56 11.48
C VAL A 18 -9.33 -7.06 11.21
N PHE A 19 -10.42 -6.42 10.77
CA PHE A 19 -10.41 -4.98 10.51
C PHE A 19 -9.90 -4.19 11.72
N GLY A 20 -10.50 -4.39 12.88
CA GLY A 20 -10.18 -3.63 14.08
C GLY A 20 -8.77 -3.89 14.58
N THR A 21 -8.29 -5.16 14.53
CA THR A 21 -6.92 -5.48 14.93
C THR A 21 -5.90 -4.75 14.04
N LEU A 22 -6.05 -4.82 12.73
CA LEU A 22 -5.15 -4.15 11.78
C LEU A 22 -5.26 -2.64 11.91
N PHE A 23 -6.46 -2.09 12.04
CA PHE A 23 -6.70 -0.66 12.22
C PHE A 23 -6.02 -0.11 13.49
N PHE A 24 -6.33 -0.67 14.66
CA PHE A 24 -5.81 -0.14 15.91
C PHE A 24 -4.30 -0.34 16.06
N LEU A 25 -3.75 -1.47 15.60
CA LEU A 25 -2.32 -1.70 15.64
C LEU A 25 -1.57 -0.75 14.70
N THR A 26 -2.08 -0.56 13.49
CA THR A 26 -1.47 0.37 12.51
C THR A 26 -1.59 1.82 12.99
N LEU A 27 -2.71 2.21 13.57
CA LEU A 27 -2.91 3.54 14.13
C LEU A 27 -1.95 3.78 15.32
N LEU A 28 -1.80 2.82 16.22
CA LEU A 28 -0.83 2.89 17.32
C LEU A 28 0.60 3.06 16.81
N LEU A 29 0.95 2.37 15.74
CA LEU A 29 2.27 2.42 15.11
C LEU A 29 2.40 3.52 14.04
N GLY A 30 1.47 4.46 13.94
CA GLY A 30 1.47 5.56 12.99
C GLY A 30 2.76 6.37 12.99
N ALA A 31 3.08 7.03 11.89
CA ALA A 31 4.29 7.83 11.74
C ALA A 31 4.24 9.10 12.62
N GLN A 32 5.40 9.57 13.05
CA GLN A 32 5.53 10.90 13.67
C GLN A 32 5.61 11.99 12.61
N THR A 33 6.26 11.69 11.50
CA THR A 33 6.48 12.64 10.42
C THR A 33 5.14 13.09 9.82
N PRO A 34 4.86 14.40 9.80
CA PRO A 34 3.64 14.91 9.21
C PRO A 34 3.61 14.62 7.70
N PRO A 35 2.43 14.64 7.07
CA PRO A 35 2.32 14.50 5.62
C PRO A 35 3.24 15.49 4.90
N TYR A 36 4.08 14.97 4.01
CA TYR A 36 5.04 15.73 3.22
C TYR A 36 4.89 15.36 1.74
N ASN A 37 5.34 16.19 0.81
CA ASN A 37 5.21 15.97 -0.63
C ASN A 37 3.83 15.42 -1.03
N ASP A 38 3.78 14.17 -1.51
CA ASP A 38 2.57 13.47 -1.92
C ASP A 38 1.47 13.50 -0.85
N GLY A 39 1.84 13.37 0.42
CA GLY A 39 0.89 13.42 1.52
C GLY A 39 0.24 14.80 1.69
N ARG A 40 1.00 15.87 1.50
CA ARG A 40 0.46 17.24 1.50
C ARG A 40 -0.48 17.46 0.33
N GLN A 41 -0.08 17.01 -0.86
CA GLN A 41 -0.93 17.09 -2.05
C GLN A 41 -2.28 16.37 -1.89
N ILE A 42 -2.40 15.45 -0.95
CA ILE A 42 -3.64 14.73 -0.63
C ILE A 42 -4.44 15.47 0.45
N ILE A 43 -3.78 15.90 1.53
CA ILE A 43 -4.44 16.49 2.70
C ILE A 43 -4.84 17.94 2.47
N ASP A 44 -3.97 18.76 1.86
CA ASP A 44 -4.23 20.19 1.69
C ASP A 44 -5.53 20.48 0.91
N PRO A 45 -5.90 19.76 -0.17
CA PRO A 45 -7.20 19.95 -0.82
C PRO A 45 -8.38 19.55 0.09
N ALA A 46 -8.23 18.49 0.92
CA ALA A 46 -9.27 18.12 1.86
C ALA A 46 -9.46 19.18 2.98
N GLU A 47 -8.36 19.74 3.49
CA GLU A 47 -8.37 20.84 4.43
C GLU A 47 -8.99 22.10 3.82
N ASN A 48 -8.57 22.48 2.62
CA ASN A 48 -9.11 23.66 1.93
C ASN A 48 -10.61 23.52 1.65
N LEU A 49 -11.09 22.32 1.30
CA LEU A 49 -12.52 22.07 1.16
C LEU A 49 -13.28 22.39 2.46
N ILE A 50 -12.77 21.94 3.62
CA ILE A 50 -13.44 22.09 4.91
C ILE A 50 -13.33 23.51 5.49
N TYR A 51 -12.18 24.17 5.29
CA TYR A 51 -11.92 25.48 5.88
C TYR A 51 -12.24 26.65 4.94
N ARG A 52 -12.26 26.42 3.60
CA ARG A 52 -12.39 27.46 2.59
C ARG A 52 -13.48 27.19 1.54
N GLY A 53 -14.10 26.00 1.56
CA GLY A 53 -15.12 25.60 0.58
C GLY A 53 -14.57 25.30 -0.84
N SER A 54 -13.24 25.15 -1.00
CA SER A 54 -12.59 24.90 -2.30
C SER A 54 -11.50 23.86 -2.19
N PHE A 55 -11.33 23.00 -3.20
CA PHE A 55 -10.21 22.06 -3.31
C PHE A 55 -8.90 22.72 -3.76
N GLY A 56 -8.96 23.95 -4.26
CA GLY A 56 -7.79 24.65 -4.77
C GLY A 56 -6.85 25.11 -3.67
N ILE A 57 -5.56 25.07 -3.93
CA ILE A 57 -4.51 25.59 -3.04
C ILE A 57 -4.20 27.02 -3.49
N PRO A 58 -4.49 28.04 -2.67
CA PRO A 58 -4.21 29.42 -3.05
C PRO A 58 -2.70 29.65 -3.10
N LEU A 59 -2.24 30.27 -4.16
CA LEU A 59 -0.87 30.71 -4.35
C LEU A 59 -0.72 32.20 -4.10
N ALA A 60 0.53 32.65 -3.88
CA ALA A 60 0.87 34.05 -3.86
C ALA A 60 0.46 34.71 -5.20
N GLY A 61 -0.21 35.88 -5.15
CA GLY A 61 -0.71 36.55 -6.35
C GLY A 61 -2.15 36.21 -6.73
N GLY A 62 -2.89 35.46 -5.91
CA GLY A 62 -4.33 35.21 -6.08
C GLY A 62 -4.68 34.08 -7.05
N SER A 63 -3.69 33.42 -7.66
CA SER A 63 -3.92 32.22 -8.47
C SER A 63 -4.22 30.99 -7.58
N VAL A 64 -4.89 29.99 -8.17
CA VAL A 64 -5.24 28.75 -7.48
C VAL A 64 -4.55 27.58 -8.17
N PHE A 65 -3.80 26.82 -7.39
CA PHE A 65 -3.19 25.57 -7.86
C PHE A 65 -4.11 24.40 -7.57
N TYR A 66 -4.36 23.57 -8.57
CA TYR A 66 -5.04 22.30 -8.42
C TYR A 66 -4.04 21.16 -8.58
N ASN A 67 -4.05 20.24 -7.62
CA ASN A 67 -3.24 19.04 -7.70
C ASN A 67 -3.71 18.13 -8.86
N PRO A 68 -2.81 17.56 -9.68
CA PRO A 68 -3.17 16.63 -10.75
C PRO A 68 -3.74 15.30 -10.26
N ARG A 69 -3.55 14.92 -8.98
CA ARG A 69 -4.11 13.69 -8.44
C ARG A 69 -5.63 13.68 -8.52
N PRO A 70 -6.25 12.49 -8.71
CA PRO A 70 -7.72 12.39 -8.66
C PRO A 70 -8.29 12.96 -7.36
N MET A 71 -9.32 13.79 -7.46
CA MET A 71 -9.94 14.48 -6.31
C MET A 71 -10.46 13.50 -5.24
N PHE A 72 -10.88 12.32 -5.65
CA PHE A 72 -11.35 11.25 -4.74
C PHE A 72 -10.33 10.90 -3.67
N VAL A 73 -9.04 10.92 -3.97
CA VAL A 73 -7.97 10.60 -3.02
C VAL A 73 -7.97 11.56 -1.83
N SER A 74 -8.24 12.85 -2.09
CA SER A 74 -8.40 13.86 -1.03
C SER A 74 -9.75 13.75 -0.32
N LEU A 75 -10.84 13.44 -1.03
CA LEU A 75 -12.17 13.28 -0.45
C LEU A 75 -12.24 12.19 0.60
N VAL A 76 -11.50 11.10 0.44
CA VAL A 76 -11.43 10.01 1.44
C VAL A 76 -10.90 10.51 2.79
N HIS A 77 -10.12 11.59 2.81
CA HIS A 77 -9.57 12.20 4.03
C HIS A 77 -10.49 13.26 4.68
N VAL A 78 -11.54 13.71 3.99
CA VAL A 78 -12.48 14.71 4.52
C VAL A 78 -13.06 14.33 5.89
N PRO A 79 -13.51 13.09 6.16
CA PRO A 79 -14.00 12.68 7.48
C PRO A 79 -12.97 12.87 8.59
N SER A 80 -11.69 12.58 8.34
CA SER A 80 -10.62 12.74 9.33
C SER A 80 -10.31 14.23 9.60
N VAL A 81 -10.39 15.07 8.58
CA VAL A 81 -10.23 16.54 8.72
C VAL A 81 -11.39 17.15 9.51
N LEU A 82 -12.63 16.73 9.25
CA LEU A 82 -13.81 17.14 10.02
C LEU A 82 -13.69 16.73 11.50
N LEU A 83 -13.30 15.48 11.75
CA LEU A 83 -13.06 14.98 13.11
C LEU A 83 -11.97 15.80 13.81
N ARG A 84 -10.86 16.09 13.12
CA ARG A 84 -9.81 16.97 13.65
C ARG A 84 -10.36 18.33 14.03
N ARG A 85 -11.10 18.99 13.13
CA ARG A 85 -11.69 20.32 13.38
C ARG A 85 -12.55 20.31 14.64
N GLY A 86 -13.41 19.30 14.80
CA GLY A 86 -14.28 19.16 15.98
C GLY A 86 -13.49 18.93 17.27
N LEU A 87 -12.54 17.97 17.25
CA LEU A 87 -11.72 17.64 18.42
C LEU A 87 -10.78 18.78 18.83
N SER A 88 -10.14 19.47 17.87
CA SER A 88 -9.26 20.60 18.17
C SER A 88 -10.02 21.81 18.74
N ALA A 89 -11.29 21.99 18.35
CA ALA A 89 -12.15 23.00 18.96
C ALA A 89 -12.51 22.67 20.42
N LEU A 90 -12.73 21.39 20.73
CA LEU A 90 -13.04 20.92 22.10
C LEU A 90 -11.79 20.83 22.99
N PHE A 91 -10.64 20.51 22.42
CA PHE A 91 -9.38 20.26 23.13
C PHE A 91 -8.20 21.02 22.50
N PRO A 92 -8.18 22.37 22.55
CA PRO A 92 -7.13 23.17 21.88
C PRO A 92 -5.70 22.83 22.34
N ALA A 93 -5.51 22.51 23.63
CA ALA A 93 -4.21 22.15 24.19
C ALA A 93 -3.65 20.82 23.61
N ALA A 94 -4.48 19.99 23.01
CA ALA A 94 -4.10 18.71 22.41
C ALA A 94 -4.05 18.75 20.87
N ASP A 95 -4.14 19.91 20.23
CA ASP A 95 -4.26 20.06 18.77
C ASP A 95 -3.17 19.30 18.00
N SER A 96 -1.91 19.39 18.43
CA SER A 96 -0.81 18.70 17.76
C SER A 96 -0.97 17.17 17.73
N VAL A 97 -1.46 16.59 18.82
CA VAL A 97 -1.72 15.15 18.95
C VAL A 97 -2.92 14.74 18.12
N ILE A 98 -4.03 15.52 18.24
CA ILE A 98 -5.25 15.30 17.45
C ILE A 98 -4.92 15.34 15.96
N ARG A 99 -4.12 16.30 15.54
CA ARG A 99 -3.67 16.45 14.16
C ARG A 99 -2.91 15.21 13.69
N THR A 100 -1.93 14.77 14.46
CA THR A 100 -1.11 13.59 14.11
C THR A 100 -1.97 12.33 14.03
N LEU A 101 -2.81 12.06 15.04
CA LEU A 101 -3.68 10.88 15.04
C LEU A 101 -4.67 10.87 13.88
N THR A 102 -5.28 12.02 13.57
CA THR A 102 -6.28 12.10 12.50
C THR A 102 -5.69 11.91 11.11
N PHE A 103 -4.41 12.21 10.89
CA PHE A 103 -3.74 11.88 9.63
C PHE A 103 -3.64 10.37 9.40
N HIS A 104 -3.48 9.58 10.45
CA HIS A 104 -3.29 8.13 10.34
C HIS A 104 -4.59 7.33 10.34
N LEU A 105 -5.74 7.94 10.66
CA LEU A 105 -7.04 7.24 10.69
C LEU A 105 -7.38 6.60 9.35
N VAL A 106 -7.27 7.35 8.27
CA VAL A 106 -7.66 6.87 6.93
C VAL A 106 -6.71 5.80 6.42
N PRO A 107 -5.37 5.97 6.39
CA PRO A 107 -4.46 4.91 5.99
C PRO A 107 -4.62 3.62 6.80
N ALA A 108 -4.76 3.72 8.13
CA ALA A 108 -4.98 2.57 9.00
C ALA A 108 -6.31 1.86 8.70
N ALA A 109 -7.39 2.63 8.46
CA ALA A 109 -8.69 2.06 8.09
C ALA A 109 -8.63 1.35 6.73
N ILE A 110 -7.88 1.90 5.77
CA ILE A 110 -7.68 1.28 4.46
C ILE A 110 -6.91 -0.04 4.58
N LEU A 111 -5.87 -0.11 5.42
CA LEU A 111 -5.15 -1.36 5.68
C LEU A 111 -6.07 -2.38 6.36
N GLY A 112 -6.88 -1.97 7.34
CA GLY A 112 -7.89 -2.80 7.97
C GLY A 112 -8.91 -3.35 6.97
N LEU A 113 -9.40 -2.50 6.06
CA LEU A 113 -10.31 -2.89 4.97
C LEU A 113 -9.64 -3.90 4.02
N THR A 114 -8.38 -3.67 3.64
CA THR A 114 -7.63 -4.58 2.78
C THR A 114 -7.50 -5.96 3.41
N GLY A 115 -7.17 -6.03 4.70
CA GLY A 115 -7.10 -7.30 5.43
C GLY A 115 -8.46 -7.98 5.57
N MET A 116 -9.53 -7.23 5.84
CA MET A 116 -10.90 -7.75 5.90
C MET A 116 -11.36 -8.33 4.55
N LEU A 117 -11.07 -7.65 3.44
CA LEU A 117 -11.37 -8.15 2.10
C LEU A 117 -10.52 -9.37 1.76
N MET A 118 -9.25 -9.42 2.19
CA MET A 118 -8.35 -10.55 1.96
C MET A 118 -8.87 -11.81 2.65
N ILE A 119 -9.11 -11.76 3.96
CA ILE A 119 -9.58 -12.95 4.69
C ILE A 119 -10.95 -13.42 4.18
N ARG A 120 -11.87 -12.49 3.86
CA ARG A 120 -13.15 -12.80 3.23
C ARG A 120 -12.97 -13.57 1.93
N PHE A 121 -12.12 -13.06 1.03
CA PHE A 121 -11.87 -13.72 -0.26
C PHE A 121 -11.25 -15.09 -0.09
N LEU A 122 -10.21 -15.23 0.75
CA LEU A 122 -9.53 -16.50 1.00
C LEU A 122 -10.49 -17.59 1.51
N LEU A 123 -11.39 -17.24 2.44
CA LEU A 123 -12.40 -18.16 2.94
C LEU A 123 -13.41 -18.55 1.86
N LEU A 124 -13.84 -17.60 1.03
CA LEU A 124 -14.78 -17.85 -0.08
C LEU A 124 -14.18 -18.76 -1.18
N ILE A 125 -12.87 -18.75 -1.34
CA ILE A 125 -12.19 -19.67 -2.28
C ILE A 125 -11.76 -21.00 -1.63
N GLY A 126 -12.11 -21.22 -0.35
CA GLY A 126 -11.90 -22.51 0.36
C GLY A 126 -10.56 -22.63 1.07
N VAL A 127 -9.83 -21.53 1.31
CA VAL A 127 -8.62 -21.54 2.16
C VAL A 127 -9.04 -21.70 3.61
N GLY A 128 -8.39 -22.60 4.33
CA GLY A 128 -8.66 -22.83 5.76
C GLY A 128 -8.39 -21.60 6.62
N VAL A 129 -9.14 -21.44 7.70
CA VAL A 129 -9.12 -20.23 8.55
C VAL A 129 -7.73 -19.89 9.07
N LEU A 130 -6.93 -20.88 9.47
CA LEU A 130 -5.58 -20.67 9.96
C LEU A 130 -4.67 -20.10 8.86
N ALA A 131 -4.65 -20.71 7.68
CA ALA A 131 -3.86 -20.24 6.56
C ALA A 131 -4.32 -18.84 6.09
N ALA A 132 -5.64 -18.60 6.05
CA ALA A 132 -6.22 -17.31 5.72
C ALA A 132 -5.81 -16.23 6.72
N SER A 133 -5.86 -16.51 8.03
CA SER A 133 -5.46 -15.59 9.09
C SER A 133 -3.95 -15.26 9.04
N LEU A 134 -3.09 -16.29 8.93
CA LEU A 134 -1.65 -16.11 8.84
C LEU A 134 -1.25 -15.31 7.58
N SER A 135 -1.86 -15.62 6.44
CA SER A 135 -1.58 -14.91 5.20
C SER A 135 -2.08 -13.46 5.23
N THR A 136 -3.24 -13.20 5.86
CA THR A 136 -3.76 -11.84 6.04
C THR A 136 -2.85 -11.02 6.98
N SER A 137 -2.35 -11.63 8.06
CA SER A 137 -1.37 -11.00 8.95
C SER A 137 -0.05 -10.71 8.23
N ALA A 138 0.45 -11.67 7.43
CA ALA A 138 1.65 -11.48 6.63
C ALA A 138 1.45 -10.38 5.56
N LEU A 139 0.30 -10.33 4.89
CA LEU A 139 -0.04 -9.23 3.97
C LEU A 139 0.08 -7.87 4.66
N ALA A 140 -0.49 -7.74 5.85
CA ALA A 140 -0.53 -6.47 6.56
C ALA A 140 0.83 -6.05 7.11
N PHE A 141 1.63 -6.97 7.66
CA PHE A 141 2.83 -6.63 8.43
C PHE A 141 4.16 -7.04 7.78
N SER A 142 4.14 -7.99 6.85
CA SER A 142 5.35 -8.48 6.16
C SER A 142 5.52 -7.89 4.77
N THR A 143 4.66 -6.95 4.37
CA THR A 143 4.71 -6.31 3.05
C THR A 143 4.72 -4.79 3.17
N ILE A 144 5.07 -4.12 2.08
CA ILE A 144 5.09 -2.65 2.01
C ILE A 144 3.74 -2.00 2.38
N LEU A 145 2.64 -2.74 2.39
CA LEU A 145 1.35 -2.24 2.86
C LEU A 145 1.41 -1.70 4.29
N PHE A 146 2.25 -2.30 5.16
CA PHE A 146 2.42 -1.81 6.53
C PHE A 146 2.95 -0.38 6.57
N VAL A 147 4.03 -0.11 5.84
CA VAL A 147 4.66 1.22 5.81
C VAL A 147 3.70 2.25 5.24
N TYR A 148 3.02 1.95 4.12
CA TYR A 148 2.04 2.87 3.52
C TYR A 148 0.72 2.99 4.30
N GLY A 149 0.35 2.00 5.10
CA GLY A 149 -0.78 2.07 6.03
C GLY A 149 -0.58 3.03 7.20
N ARG A 150 0.66 3.46 7.46
CA ARG A 150 1.05 4.35 8.55
C ARG A 150 1.16 5.82 8.15
N VAL A 151 1.10 6.14 6.88
CA VAL A 151 1.33 7.48 6.33
C VAL A 151 0.25 7.87 5.33
N VAL A 152 0.09 9.17 5.13
CA VAL A 152 -0.85 9.69 4.13
C VAL A 152 -0.22 9.60 2.75
N TRP A 153 -0.51 8.51 2.06
CA TRP A 153 -0.10 8.29 0.66
C TRP A 153 -1.23 7.63 -0.11
N SER A 154 -1.35 7.92 -1.41
CA SER A 154 -2.41 7.33 -2.26
C SER A 154 -2.24 5.84 -2.50
N ASP A 155 -1.03 5.32 -2.30
CA ASP A 155 -0.64 3.96 -2.68
C ASP A 155 -1.39 2.89 -1.88
N ILE A 156 -1.61 3.11 -0.57
CA ILE A 156 -2.42 2.18 0.23
C ILE A 156 -3.88 2.14 -0.24
N LEU A 157 -4.44 3.29 -0.66
CA LEU A 157 -5.78 3.36 -1.22
C LEU A 157 -5.86 2.64 -2.57
N GLN A 158 -4.84 2.82 -3.43
CA GLN A 158 -4.72 2.11 -4.70
C GLN A 158 -4.71 0.59 -4.49
N ALA A 159 -3.90 0.10 -3.54
CA ALA A 159 -3.84 -1.33 -3.20
C ALA A 159 -5.19 -1.89 -2.75
N ALA A 160 -5.89 -1.16 -1.87
CA ALA A 160 -7.21 -1.57 -1.36
C ALA A 160 -8.28 -1.59 -2.45
N MET A 161 -8.35 -0.54 -3.27
CA MET A 161 -9.36 -0.44 -4.34
C MET A 161 -9.07 -1.45 -5.46
N PHE A 162 -7.80 -1.66 -5.82
CA PHE A 162 -7.42 -2.69 -6.78
C PHE A 162 -7.75 -4.09 -6.25
N TRP A 163 -7.45 -4.37 -4.98
CA TRP A 163 -7.78 -5.65 -4.38
C TRP A 163 -9.30 -5.89 -4.32
N GLY A 164 -10.08 -4.88 -3.93
CA GLY A 164 -11.54 -4.94 -3.97
C GLY A 164 -12.06 -5.26 -5.38
N PHE A 165 -11.56 -4.54 -6.39
CA PHE A 165 -11.90 -4.77 -7.79
C PHE A 165 -11.53 -6.18 -8.26
N PHE A 166 -10.26 -6.58 -8.09
CA PHE A 166 -9.77 -7.87 -8.56
C PHE A 166 -10.46 -9.05 -7.88
N SER A 167 -10.68 -8.97 -6.57
CA SER A 167 -11.35 -10.03 -5.82
C SER A 167 -12.82 -10.20 -6.22
N GLU A 168 -13.57 -9.10 -6.38
CA GLU A 168 -14.97 -9.18 -6.82
C GLU A 168 -15.07 -9.57 -8.30
N LEU A 169 -14.12 -9.20 -9.16
CA LEU A 169 -14.03 -9.66 -10.54
C LEU A 169 -13.90 -11.18 -10.63
N VAL A 170 -12.98 -11.77 -9.83
CA VAL A 170 -12.78 -13.23 -9.79
C VAL A 170 -14.02 -13.94 -9.24
N LEU A 171 -14.67 -13.38 -8.21
CA LEU A 171 -15.90 -13.95 -7.64
C LEU A 171 -17.08 -13.84 -8.61
N ALA A 172 -17.25 -12.70 -9.30
CA ALA A 172 -18.29 -12.48 -10.30
C ALA A 172 -18.10 -13.39 -11.51
N ALA A 173 -16.87 -13.65 -11.91
CA ALA A 173 -16.56 -14.60 -12.98
C ALA A 173 -16.88 -16.06 -12.56
N ARG A 174 -16.72 -16.39 -11.28
CA ARG A 174 -17.08 -17.71 -10.73
C ARG A 174 -18.59 -17.92 -10.65
N GLU A 175 -19.33 -16.91 -10.21
CA GLU A 175 -20.78 -16.93 -10.03
C GLU A 175 -21.39 -15.68 -10.68
N PRO A 176 -21.54 -15.70 -12.05
CA PRO A 176 -22.00 -14.53 -12.76
C PRO A 176 -23.44 -14.18 -12.40
N GLY A 177 -23.67 -12.92 -12.02
CA GLY A 177 -24.98 -12.44 -11.66
C GLY A 177 -25.01 -10.92 -11.42
N ARG A 178 -26.21 -10.34 -11.36
CA ARG A 178 -26.43 -8.89 -11.18
C ARG A 178 -25.65 -8.31 -10.00
N GLY A 179 -25.68 -8.97 -8.83
CA GLY A 179 -25.01 -8.46 -7.63
C GLY A 179 -23.48 -8.42 -7.77
N GLY A 180 -22.89 -9.45 -8.42
CA GLY A 180 -21.47 -9.48 -8.75
C GLY A 180 -21.10 -8.37 -9.74
N ALA A 181 -21.89 -8.20 -10.80
CA ALA A 181 -21.69 -7.16 -11.81
C ALA A 181 -21.68 -5.73 -11.21
N ILE A 182 -22.66 -5.44 -10.35
CA ILE A 182 -22.74 -4.14 -9.66
C ILE A 182 -21.48 -3.92 -8.80
N LYS A 183 -21.04 -4.92 -8.03
CA LYS A 183 -19.84 -4.80 -7.20
C LYS A 183 -18.58 -4.56 -8.05
N VAL A 184 -18.42 -5.29 -9.15
CA VAL A 184 -17.30 -5.08 -10.09
C VAL A 184 -17.33 -3.64 -10.62
N GLY A 185 -18.49 -3.12 -11.03
CA GLY A 185 -18.63 -1.75 -11.53
C GLY A 185 -18.28 -0.70 -10.46
N VAL A 186 -18.77 -0.86 -9.23
CA VAL A 186 -18.46 0.06 -8.12
C VAL A 186 -16.96 0.04 -7.82
N TRP A 187 -16.34 -1.15 -7.65
CA TRP A 187 -14.92 -1.23 -7.34
C TRP A 187 -14.03 -0.73 -8.49
N ALA A 188 -14.42 -0.98 -9.75
CA ALA A 188 -13.75 -0.42 -10.93
C ALA A 188 -13.79 1.11 -10.90
N GLY A 189 -14.96 1.68 -10.60
CA GLY A 189 -15.15 3.12 -10.48
C GLY A 189 -14.31 3.74 -9.35
N LEU A 190 -14.31 3.13 -8.17
CA LEU A 190 -13.45 3.57 -7.06
C LEU A 190 -11.97 3.49 -7.46
N LEU A 191 -11.56 2.42 -8.12
CA LEU A 191 -10.18 2.18 -8.53
C LEU A 191 -9.65 3.28 -9.45
N ILE A 192 -10.35 3.59 -10.57
CA ILE A 192 -9.89 4.62 -11.52
C ILE A 192 -9.86 6.02 -10.89
N ASN A 193 -10.67 6.25 -9.85
CA ASN A 193 -10.67 7.47 -9.07
C ASN A 193 -9.49 7.56 -8.07
N THR A 194 -8.70 6.49 -7.90
CA THR A 194 -7.46 6.56 -7.12
C THR A 194 -6.25 6.93 -7.98
N LYS A 195 -6.21 6.44 -9.23
CA LYS A 195 -5.15 6.73 -10.20
C LYS A 195 -5.63 6.36 -11.61
N TYR A 196 -5.53 7.30 -12.55
CA TYR A 196 -6.06 7.11 -13.91
C TYR A 196 -5.40 5.98 -14.70
N THR A 197 -4.16 5.62 -14.38
CA THR A 197 -3.46 4.50 -15.02
C THR A 197 -4.18 3.16 -14.87
N PHE A 198 -5.03 3.01 -13.85
CA PHE A 198 -5.81 1.78 -13.66
C PHE A 198 -6.91 1.57 -14.70
N VAL A 199 -7.19 2.54 -15.56
CA VAL A 199 -8.06 2.33 -16.73
C VAL A 199 -7.55 1.17 -17.60
N LEU A 200 -6.24 0.92 -17.62
CA LEU A 200 -5.61 -0.19 -18.35
C LEU A 200 -6.00 -1.58 -17.83
N ALA A 201 -6.50 -1.68 -16.61
CA ALA A 201 -7.04 -2.93 -16.08
C ALA A 201 -8.39 -3.31 -16.69
N LEU A 202 -9.17 -2.32 -17.15
CA LEU A 202 -10.57 -2.52 -17.52
C LEU A 202 -10.76 -3.39 -18.77
N PRO A 203 -10.00 -3.21 -19.87
CA PRO A 203 -10.12 -4.09 -21.04
C PRO A 203 -9.80 -5.55 -20.71
N GLY A 204 -8.72 -5.78 -19.95
CA GLY A 204 -8.34 -7.12 -19.50
C GLY A 204 -9.39 -7.75 -18.58
N ALA A 205 -9.97 -6.96 -17.69
CA ALA A 205 -11.06 -7.42 -16.79
C ALA A 205 -12.33 -7.75 -17.56
N ALA A 206 -12.70 -6.93 -18.55
CA ALA A 206 -13.85 -7.19 -19.41
C ALA A 206 -13.65 -8.48 -20.22
N LEU A 207 -12.46 -8.68 -20.80
CA LEU A 207 -12.12 -9.90 -21.52
C LEU A 207 -12.16 -11.12 -20.59
N PHE A 208 -11.54 -11.03 -19.40
CA PHE A 208 -11.57 -12.11 -18.41
C PHE A 208 -13.01 -12.49 -18.03
N LEU A 209 -13.84 -11.48 -17.72
CA LEU A 209 -15.23 -11.70 -17.34
C LEU A 209 -16.05 -12.31 -18.50
N ALA A 210 -15.81 -11.87 -19.73
CA ALA A 210 -16.43 -12.43 -20.92
C ALA A 210 -16.07 -13.90 -21.11
N LEU A 211 -14.78 -14.24 -21.08
CA LEU A 211 -14.29 -15.61 -21.26
C LEU A 211 -14.84 -16.58 -20.19
N GLU A 212 -14.89 -16.16 -18.93
CA GLU A 212 -15.33 -16.99 -17.83
C GLU A 212 -16.87 -17.12 -17.71
N ALA A 213 -17.59 -16.05 -18.05
CA ALA A 213 -19.05 -16.04 -17.95
C ALA A 213 -19.78 -16.57 -19.20
N TRP A 214 -19.15 -16.49 -20.38
CA TRP A 214 -19.73 -16.92 -21.65
C TRP A 214 -20.33 -18.34 -21.64
N PRO A 215 -19.63 -19.38 -21.14
CA PRO A 215 -20.15 -20.74 -21.15
C PRO A 215 -21.47 -20.92 -20.37
N ARG A 216 -21.76 -20.00 -19.42
CA ARG A 216 -22.92 -20.06 -18.53
C ARG A 216 -24.06 -19.13 -18.96
N LEU A 217 -23.73 -17.95 -19.46
CA LEU A 217 -24.70 -16.87 -19.69
C LEU A 217 -25.08 -16.68 -21.15
N ARG A 218 -24.28 -17.12 -22.09
CA ARG A 218 -24.42 -16.83 -23.51
C ARG A 218 -24.52 -15.29 -23.78
N ALA A 219 -24.86 -14.88 -24.98
CA ALA A 219 -24.82 -13.47 -25.40
C ALA A 219 -25.73 -12.56 -24.58
N ARG A 220 -27.00 -12.91 -24.38
CA ARG A 220 -27.99 -12.05 -23.66
C ARG A 220 -27.61 -11.87 -22.17
N GLY A 221 -27.23 -12.94 -21.51
CA GLY A 221 -26.82 -12.87 -20.10
C GLY A 221 -25.53 -12.10 -19.93
N LEU A 222 -24.57 -12.24 -20.86
CA LEU A 222 -23.33 -11.48 -20.86
C LEU A 222 -23.57 -9.99 -21.10
N ALA A 223 -24.42 -9.64 -22.06
CA ALA A 223 -24.84 -8.25 -22.29
C ALA A 223 -25.47 -7.62 -21.04
N ALA A 224 -26.36 -8.35 -20.35
CA ALA A 224 -26.93 -7.89 -19.09
C ALA A 224 -25.88 -7.72 -17.98
N LEU A 225 -24.88 -8.63 -17.88
CA LEU A 225 -23.80 -8.54 -16.93
C LEU A 225 -22.98 -7.26 -17.14
N PHE A 226 -22.59 -6.98 -18.37
CA PHE A 226 -21.87 -5.76 -18.72
C PHE A 226 -22.71 -4.49 -18.53
N ALA A 227 -24.02 -4.53 -18.85
CA ALA A 227 -24.91 -3.40 -18.62
C ALA A 227 -25.00 -3.03 -17.13
N TRP A 228 -25.16 -4.01 -16.22
CA TRP A 228 -25.16 -3.75 -14.78
C TRP A 228 -23.80 -3.25 -14.27
N THR A 229 -22.69 -3.79 -14.81
CA THR A 229 -21.35 -3.29 -14.50
C THR A 229 -21.19 -1.84 -14.94
N ALA A 230 -21.60 -1.51 -16.17
CA ALA A 230 -21.51 -0.15 -16.73
C ALA A 230 -22.38 0.86 -15.95
N VAL A 231 -23.63 0.50 -15.64
CA VAL A 231 -24.53 1.36 -14.85
C VAL A 231 -23.93 1.66 -13.47
N ALA A 232 -23.33 0.67 -12.81
CA ALA A 232 -22.69 0.87 -11.51
C ALA A 232 -21.37 1.65 -11.60
N PHE A 233 -20.68 1.58 -12.72
CA PHE A 233 -19.42 2.28 -13.00
C PHE A 233 -19.63 3.75 -13.42
N LEU A 234 -20.71 4.05 -14.13
CA LEU A 234 -20.99 5.35 -14.74
C LEU A 234 -20.90 6.55 -13.76
N PRO A 235 -21.46 6.52 -12.53
CA PRO A 235 -21.37 7.65 -11.61
C PRO A 235 -19.93 8.08 -11.32
N PHE A 236 -19.01 7.13 -11.26
CA PHE A 236 -17.59 7.38 -11.00
C PHE A 236 -16.86 8.01 -12.19
N VAL A 237 -17.25 7.63 -13.41
CA VAL A 237 -16.75 8.27 -14.63
C VAL A 237 -17.26 9.71 -14.70
N LEU A 238 -18.54 9.92 -14.46
CA LEU A 238 -19.14 11.27 -14.43
C LEU A 238 -18.46 12.14 -13.36
N PHE A 239 -18.12 11.58 -12.20
CA PHE A 239 -17.37 12.30 -11.16
C PHE A 239 -15.96 12.69 -11.64
N ILE A 240 -15.23 11.83 -12.35
CA ILE A 240 -13.92 12.17 -12.94
C ILE A 240 -14.06 13.32 -13.94
N LEU A 241 -14.99 13.21 -14.88
CA LEU A 241 -15.21 14.23 -15.90
C LEU A 241 -15.59 15.57 -15.29
N TRP A 242 -16.52 15.57 -14.32
CA TRP A 242 -16.89 16.76 -13.57
C TRP A 242 -15.69 17.35 -12.81
N SER A 243 -14.93 16.53 -12.08
CA SER A 243 -13.80 16.99 -11.27
C SER A 243 -12.66 17.54 -12.13
N ASN A 244 -12.41 16.95 -13.31
CA ASN A 244 -11.43 17.44 -14.26
C ASN A 244 -11.87 18.76 -14.87
N HIS A 245 -13.13 18.87 -15.33
CA HIS A 245 -13.67 20.12 -15.84
C HIS A 245 -13.59 21.25 -14.80
N HIS A 246 -13.94 20.96 -13.56
CA HIS A 246 -13.87 21.94 -12.48
C HIS A 246 -12.44 22.45 -12.22
N ARG A 247 -11.43 21.58 -12.34
CA ARG A 247 -10.03 21.93 -12.05
C ARG A 247 -9.28 22.51 -13.24
N TRP A 248 -9.55 22.03 -14.44
CA TRP A 248 -8.75 22.28 -15.63
C TRP A 248 -9.56 22.96 -16.75
N SER A 249 -10.84 23.25 -16.55
CA SER A 249 -11.78 23.73 -17.58
C SER A 249 -11.91 22.77 -18.78
N ASP A 250 -11.41 21.55 -18.65
CA ASP A 250 -11.47 20.49 -19.63
C ASP A 250 -11.74 19.15 -18.93
N ALA A 251 -12.85 18.49 -19.28
CA ALA A 251 -13.28 17.23 -18.68
C ALA A 251 -12.32 16.06 -18.95
N PHE A 252 -11.56 16.12 -20.04
CA PHE A 252 -10.63 15.07 -20.44
C PHE A 252 -9.19 15.34 -20.02
N SER A 253 -8.90 16.50 -19.49
CA SER A 253 -7.57 16.80 -18.95
C SER A 253 -7.34 16.09 -17.61
N ALA A 254 -6.29 15.31 -17.52
CA ALA A 254 -5.88 14.67 -16.27
C ALA A 254 -4.98 15.57 -15.40
N GLY A 255 -4.53 16.72 -15.91
CA GLY A 255 -3.64 17.64 -15.23
C GLY A 255 -2.20 17.12 -15.02
N TYR A 256 -1.89 15.92 -15.49
CA TYR A 256 -0.53 15.38 -15.48
C TYR A 256 0.24 15.83 -16.73
N GLY A 257 1.48 16.25 -16.54
CA GLY A 257 2.46 16.32 -17.62
C GLY A 257 2.73 14.91 -18.17
N GLY A 258 3.17 14.81 -19.43
CA GLY A 258 3.52 13.52 -20.04
C GLY A 258 4.69 12.87 -19.29
N VAL A 259 4.54 11.64 -18.83
CA VAL A 259 5.66 10.83 -18.35
C VAL A 259 6.29 10.15 -19.57
N PRO A 260 7.59 10.34 -19.83
CA PRO A 260 8.25 9.63 -20.92
C PRO A 260 8.28 8.13 -20.66
N PHE A 261 7.99 7.33 -21.70
CA PHE A 261 8.06 5.85 -21.67
C PHE A 261 9.32 5.37 -22.41
N GLN A 262 10.49 5.76 -21.91
CA GLN A 262 11.78 5.56 -22.57
C GLN A 262 12.62 4.46 -21.93
N GLU A 263 12.22 3.96 -20.75
CA GLU A 263 12.99 2.95 -20.06
C GLU A 263 13.03 1.62 -20.82
N SER A 264 14.12 0.88 -20.69
CA SER A 264 14.19 -0.48 -21.21
C SER A 264 13.21 -1.38 -20.44
N LEU A 265 12.34 -2.08 -21.15
CA LEU A 265 11.37 -2.98 -20.53
C LEU A 265 12.06 -4.05 -19.65
N PHE A 266 13.20 -4.59 -20.11
CA PHE A 266 13.97 -5.57 -19.34
C PHE A 266 14.49 -4.97 -18.04
N TRP A 267 15.16 -3.81 -18.11
CA TRP A 267 15.69 -3.13 -16.93
C TRP A 267 14.60 -2.64 -15.99
N GLY A 268 13.51 -2.08 -16.51
CA GLY A 268 12.37 -1.68 -15.70
C GLY A 268 11.72 -2.85 -14.96
N LEU A 269 11.51 -3.99 -15.62
CA LEU A 269 10.99 -5.21 -14.97
C LEU A 269 11.97 -5.77 -13.93
N TYR A 270 13.26 -5.88 -14.26
CA TYR A 270 14.27 -6.30 -13.32
C TYR A 270 14.29 -5.40 -12.08
N SER A 271 14.26 -4.09 -12.29
CA SER A 271 14.32 -3.11 -11.22
C SER A 271 13.12 -3.17 -10.30
N LEU A 272 11.92 -3.25 -10.86
CA LEU A 272 10.67 -3.34 -10.10
C LEU A 272 10.54 -4.68 -9.34
N LEU A 273 11.13 -5.77 -9.83
CA LEU A 273 10.96 -7.08 -9.22
C LEU A 273 12.12 -7.45 -8.29
N PHE A 274 13.37 -7.12 -8.63
CA PHE A 274 14.56 -7.72 -8.01
C PHE A 274 15.63 -6.73 -7.56
N SER A 275 15.55 -5.43 -7.89
CA SER A 275 16.60 -4.50 -7.49
C SER A 275 16.67 -4.31 -5.99
N TYR A 276 17.85 -4.00 -5.47
CA TYR A 276 18.09 -3.79 -4.03
C TYR A 276 17.25 -2.65 -3.44
N GLY A 277 17.09 -1.55 -4.17
CA GLY A 277 16.40 -0.35 -3.68
C GLY A 277 14.90 -0.34 -3.90
N LYS A 278 14.39 -1.10 -4.88
CA LYS A 278 12.98 -1.02 -5.31
C LYS A 278 12.36 -2.39 -5.65
N GLY A 279 13.06 -3.51 -5.43
CA GLY A 279 12.58 -4.83 -5.85
C GLY A 279 11.39 -5.35 -5.05
N LEU A 280 10.32 -5.77 -5.74
CA LEU A 280 9.10 -6.30 -5.13
C LEU A 280 9.40 -7.44 -4.16
N PHE A 281 10.24 -8.40 -4.55
CA PHE A 281 10.55 -9.58 -3.74
C PHE A 281 11.54 -9.27 -2.61
N ILE A 282 12.38 -8.25 -2.76
CA ILE A 282 13.30 -7.80 -1.71
C ILE A 282 12.51 -7.14 -0.57
N TYR A 283 11.55 -6.28 -0.91
CA TYR A 283 10.73 -5.58 0.07
C TYR A 283 9.55 -6.42 0.61
N ASN A 284 9.19 -7.50 -0.07
CA ASN A 284 8.10 -8.39 0.34
C ASN A 284 8.54 -9.85 0.21
N PRO A 285 9.51 -10.33 1.03
CA PRO A 285 10.12 -11.66 0.85
C PRO A 285 9.10 -12.80 0.84
N VAL A 286 8.02 -12.69 1.58
CA VAL A 286 6.95 -13.69 1.63
C VAL A 286 6.29 -13.93 0.26
N LEU A 287 6.31 -12.94 -0.64
CA LEU A 287 5.76 -13.06 -1.99
C LEU A 287 6.63 -13.93 -2.92
N ALA A 288 7.87 -14.26 -2.55
CA ALA A 288 8.67 -15.27 -3.26
C ALA A 288 7.98 -16.64 -3.31
N LEU A 289 7.06 -16.88 -2.38
CA LEU A 289 6.21 -18.07 -2.37
C LEU A 289 5.02 -18.01 -3.32
N ALA A 290 4.78 -16.88 -4.00
CA ALA A 290 3.69 -16.69 -4.97
C ALA A 290 3.92 -17.34 -6.33
N MET A 291 4.82 -18.30 -6.43
CA MET A 291 5.10 -19.03 -7.68
C MET A 291 3.86 -19.85 -8.11
N HIS A 292 3.88 -20.33 -9.36
CA HIS A 292 2.80 -21.14 -9.91
C HIS A 292 2.37 -22.28 -8.95
N ASN A 293 1.07 -22.37 -8.70
CA ASN A 293 0.49 -23.36 -7.80
C ASN A 293 -0.65 -24.11 -8.50
N HIS A 294 -0.47 -25.42 -8.70
CA HIS A 294 -1.46 -26.28 -9.37
C HIS A 294 -2.85 -26.31 -8.70
N ARG A 295 -2.97 -25.90 -7.43
CA ARG A 295 -4.25 -25.82 -6.74
C ARG A 295 -5.04 -24.56 -7.05
N LEU A 296 -4.36 -23.52 -7.58
CA LEU A 296 -5.06 -22.35 -8.13
C LEU A 296 -5.47 -22.66 -9.57
N PRO A 297 -6.73 -22.43 -9.94
CA PRO A 297 -7.15 -22.59 -11.31
C PRO A 297 -6.33 -21.71 -12.24
N ASN A 298 -6.04 -22.19 -13.46
CA ASN A 298 -5.34 -21.41 -14.50
C ASN A 298 -6.04 -20.06 -14.78
N ARG A 299 -7.35 -19.99 -14.59
CA ARG A 299 -8.13 -18.76 -14.69
C ARG A 299 -7.71 -17.66 -13.71
N TYR A 300 -7.18 -18.01 -12.52
CA TYR A 300 -6.64 -17.00 -11.62
C TYR A 300 -5.37 -16.35 -12.20
N TRP A 301 -4.51 -17.16 -12.79
CA TRP A 301 -3.30 -16.67 -13.47
C TRP A 301 -3.65 -15.90 -14.74
N LEU A 302 -4.70 -16.31 -15.45
CA LEU A 302 -5.25 -15.57 -16.60
C LEU A 302 -5.75 -14.18 -16.15
N ALA A 303 -6.46 -14.09 -15.01
CA ALA A 303 -6.88 -12.80 -14.46
C ALA A 303 -5.67 -11.90 -14.14
N ILE A 304 -4.61 -12.45 -13.51
CA ILE A 304 -3.37 -11.70 -13.26
C ILE A 304 -2.77 -11.21 -14.60
N ALA A 305 -2.65 -12.10 -15.58
CA ALA A 305 -2.06 -11.75 -16.87
C ALA A 305 -2.86 -10.65 -17.59
N LEU A 306 -4.18 -10.76 -17.63
CA LEU A 306 -5.02 -9.80 -18.35
C LEU A 306 -5.19 -8.46 -17.61
N VAL A 307 -5.24 -8.48 -16.28
CA VAL A 307 -5.60 -7.30 -15.48
C VAL A 307 -4.38 -6.60 -14.89
N CYS A 308 -3.39 -7.36 -14.39
CA CYS A 308 -2.24 -6.78 -13.71
C CYS A 308 -1.06 -6.51 -14.65
N LEU A 309 -0.78 -7.43 -15.61
CA LEU A 309 0.41 -7.33 -16.45
C LEU A 309 0.48 -6.05 -17.30
N PRO A 310 -0.60 -5.55 -17.91
CA PRO A 310 -0.54 -4.30 -18.67
C PRO A 310 -0.06 -3.11 -17.83
N ILE A 311 -0.46 -3.05 -16.55
CA ILE A 311 -0.07 -1.99 -15.62
C ILE A 311 1.40 -2.15 -15.22
N VAL A 312 1.85 -3.39 -14.94
CA VAL A 312 3.25 -3.68 -14.62
C VAL A 312 4.16 -3.29 -15.79
N LEU A 313 3.77 -3.64 -17.03
CA LEU A 313 4.51 -3.29 -18.24
C LEU A 313 4.55 -1.78 -18.47
N LEU A 314 3.44 -1.07 -18.21
CA LEU A 314 3.42 0.39 -18.27
C LEU A 314 4.46 0.99 -17.32
N TYR A 315 4.44 0.59 -16.06
CA TYR A 315 5.38 1.12 -15.07
C TYR A 315 6.83 0.73 -15.36
N ALA A 316 7.07 -0.47 -15.91
CA ALA A 316 8.41 -0.89 -16.31
C ALA A 316 8.97 -0.05 -17.48
N LYS A 317 8.11 0.55 -18.30
CA LYS A 317 8.49 1.44 -19.42
C LYS A 317 8.59 2.90 -19.02
N ALA A 318 8.01 3.30 -17.89
CA ALA A 318 8.01 4.68 -17.43
C ALA A 318 9.41 5.12 -16.99
N SER A 319 9.81 6.34 -17.35
CA SER A 319 11.12 6.86 -16.93
C SER A 319 11.20 7.12 -15.43
N ASP A 320 10.05 7.31 -14.77
CA ASP A 320 9.94 7.46 -13.32
C ASP A 320 9.57 6.15 -12.58
N TRP A 321 9.87 4.98 -13.20
CA TRP A 321 9.54 3.64 -12.68
C TRP A 321 9.91 3.44 -11.20
N ALA A 322 10.96 4.10 -10.70
CA ALA A 322 11.39 4.02 -9.31
C ALA A 322 10.40 4.63 -8.33
N GLY A 323 9.50 5.51 -8.80
CA GLY A 323 8.47 6.13 -7.98
C GLY A 323 8.99 7.10 -6.94
N ASP A 324 9.95 7.94 -7.28
CA ASP A 324 10.58 8.95 -6.43
C ASP A 324 11.14 8.41 -5.10
N TRP A 325 11.23 9.25 -4.10
CA TRP A 325 11.72 8.95 -2.76
C TRP A 325 10.68 8.16 -1.96
N SER A 326 10.45 6.92 -2.37
CA SER A 326 9.45 6.04 -1.78
C SER A 326 10.07 4.77 -1.22
N TRP A 327 9.41 4.14 -0.24
CA TRP A 327 9.82 2.85 0.30
C TRP A 327 9.45 1.72 -0.65
N GLY A 328 10.45 1.03 -1.19
CA GLY A 328 10.25 -0.10 -2.07
C GLY A 328 9.52 0.25 -3.40
N PRO A 329 8.94 -0.76 -4.07
CA PRO A 329 8.29 -0.60 -5.38
C PRO A 329 6.85 -0.10 -5.24
N ARG A 330 6.66 1.17 -4.90
CA ARG A 330 5.32 1.74 -4.66
C ARG A 330 4.36 1.54 -5.81
N TYR A 331 4.85 1.58 -7.05
CA TYR A 331 3.99 1.39 -8.22
C TYR A 331 3.48 -0.04 -8.38
N LEU A 332 4.09 -1.01 -7.71
CA LEU A 332 3.61 -2.39 -7.66
C LEU A 332 2.82 -2.74 -6.39
N ILE A 333 2.52 -1.77 -5.54
CA ILE A 333 1.77 -2.03 -4.29
C ILE A 333 0.41 -2.67 -4.54
N PHE A 334 -0.24 -2.33 -5.66
CA PHE A 334 -1.55 -2.85 -6.04
C PHE A 334 -1.57 -4.36 -6.28
N ILE A 335 -0.44 -4.94 -6.73
CA ILE A 335 -0.36 -6.39 -7.02
C ILE A 335 -0.04 -7.22 -5.75
N VAL A 336 0.43 -6.59 -4.68
CA VAL A 336 0.83 -7.29 -3.45
C VAL A 336 -0.31 -8.14 -2.86
N PRO A 337 -1.55 -7.64 -2.69
CA PRO A 337 -2.67 -8.48 -2.23
C PRO A 337 -3.00 -9.60 -3.20
N VAL A 338 -2.89 -9.36 -4.51
CA VAL A 338 -3.16 -10.37 -5.55
C VAL A 338 -2.16 -11.52 -5.43
N LEU A 339 -0.86 -11.23 -5.29
CA LEU A 339 0.18 -12.24 -5.13
C LEU A 339 0.15 -12.96 -3.77
N MET A 340 -0.49 -12.40 -2.76
CA MET A 340 -0.67 -13.08 -1.48
C MET A 340 -1.65 -14.25 -1.55
N VAL A 341 -2.56 -14.29 -2.53
CA VAL A 341 -3.51 -15.41 -2.69
C VAL A 341 -2.82 -16.72 -3.01
N PRO A 342 -1.93 -16.84 -4.02
CA PRO A 342 -1.18 -18.09 -4.24
C PRO A 342 -0.32 -18.48 -3.04
N VAL A 343 0.23 -17.53 -2.28
CA VAL A 343 0.93 -17.81 -1.02
C VAL A 343 -0.01 -18.46 0.00
N ALA A 344 -1.21 -17.90 0.20
CA ALA A 344 -2.21 -18.43 1.13
C ALA A 344 -2.69 -19.82 0.76
N VAL A 345 -2.96 -20.08 -0.52
CA VAL A 345 -3.37 -21.41 -1.01
C VAL A 345 -2.25 -22.44 -0.82
N ARG A 346 -1.00 -22.02 -1.03
CA ARG A 346 0.18 -22.86 -0.81
C ARG A 346 0.36 -23.20 0.67
N LEU A 347 0.28 -22.17 1.53
CA LEU A 347 0.35 -22.33 2.98
C LEU A 347 -0.74 -23.29 3.48
N ASN A 348 -1.98 -23.13 3.01
CA ASN A 348 -3.09 -24.02 3.34
C ASN A 348 -2.76 -25.48 2.98
N THR A 349 -2.22 -25.69 1.79
CA THR A 349 -1.78 -27.01 1.33
C THR A 349 -0.70 -27.62 2.24
N TRP A 350 0.25 -26.80 2.68
CA TRP A 350 1.34 -27.28 3.54
C TRP A 350 0.84 -27.63 4.94
N ILE A 351 -0.09 -26.86 5.50
CA ILE A 351 -0.75 -27.14 6.78
C ILE A 351 -1.55 -28.44 6.69
N GLU A 352 -2.40 -28.60 5.66
CA GLU A 352 -3.22 -29.80 5.45
C GLU A 352 -2.35 -31.06 5.31
N LYS A 353 -1.25 -30.96 4.57
CA LYS A 353 -0.30 -32.05 4.32
C LYS A 353 0.76 -32.22 5.42
N ARG A 354 0.65 -31.46 6.53
CA ARG A 354 1.60 -31.48 7.67
C ARG A 354 3.06 -31.26 7.26
N ARG A 355 3.30 -30.45 6.21
CA ARG A 355 4.65 -30.10 5.74
C ARG A 355 5.25 -28.98 6.59
N TYR A 356 5.53 -29.27 7.86
CA TYR A 356 5.94 -28.28 8.87
C TYR A 356 7.20 -27.49 8.48
N PHE A 357 8.15 -28.10 7.80
CA PHE A 357 9.33 -27.40 7.29
C PHE A 357 8.95 -26.25 6.35
N LEU A 358 8.02 -26.50 5.40
CA LEU A 358 7.56 -25.47 4.46
C LEU A 358 6.68 -24.39 5.14
N VAL A 359 5.94 -24.78 6.17
CA VAL A 359 5.23 -23.81 7.04
C VAL A 359 6.24 -22.95 7.80
N GLY A 360 7.32 -23.55 8.29
CA GLY A 360 8.46 -22.84 8.89
C GLY A 360 9.12 -21.85 7.92
N LEU A 361 9.35 -22.27 6.66
CA LEU A 361 9.86 -21.38 5.60
C LEU A 361 8.95 -20.16 5.38
N PHE A 362 7.62 -20.37 5.32
CA PHE A 362 6.68 -19.23 5.28
C PHE A 362 6.89 -18.32 6.49
N GLY A 363 7.01 -18.88 7.69
CA GLY A 363 7.25 -18.12 8.92
C GLY A 363 8.53 -17.29 8.84
N VAL A 364 9.64 -17.88 8.39
CA VAL A 364 10.93 -17.18 8.22
C VAL A 364 10.79 -16.02 7.22
N LEU A 365 10.23 -16.27 6.03
CA LEU A 365 10.06 -15.22 5.01
C LEU A 365 9.10 -14.11 5.48
N ALA A 366 8.03 -14.47 6.20
CA ALA A 366 7.11 -13.51 6.78
C ALA A 366 7.81 -12.65 7.84
N MET A 367 8.59 -13.25 8.75
CA MET A 367 9.33 -12.52 9.77
C MET A 367 10.45 -11.64 9.19
N THR A 368 11.14 -12.11 8.15
CA THR A 368 12.08 -11.27 7.39
C THR A 368 11.35 -10.06 6.79
N GLY A 369 10.18 -10.27 6.20
CA GLY A 369 9.35 -9.18 5.70
C GLY A 369 8.94 -8.20 6.81
N VAL A 370 8.52 -8.69 7.98
CA VAL A 370 8.25 -7.82 9.16
C VAL A 370 9.48 -6.99 9.52
N GLY A 371 10.66 -7.61 9.56
CA GLY A 371 11.92 -6.90 9.82
C GLY A 371 12.17 -5.78 8.82
N VAL A 372 12.02 -6.07 7.52
CA VAL A 372 12.15 -5.06 6.45
C VAL A 372 11.16 -3.91 6.66
N GLN A 373 9.89 -4.21 6.95
CA GLN A 373 8.88 -3.16 7.16
C GLN A 373 9.10 -2.38 8.45
N LEU A 374 9.56 -3.00 9.51
CA LEU A 374 9.91 -2.29 10.76
C LEU A 374 11.09 -1.33 10.56
N VAL A 375 12.06 -1.69 9.73
CA VAL A 375 13.15 -0.78 9.36
C VAL A 375 12.63 0.42 8.57
N GLY A 376 11.75 0.20 7.59
CA GLY A 376 11.12 1.29 6.81
C GLY A 376 10.13 2.12 7.61
N ALA A 377 9.57 1.55 8.66
CA ALA A 377 8.64 2.21 9.56
C ALA A 377 9.33 2.93 10.73
N GLY A 378 10.48 2.43 11.18
CA GLY A 378 11.19 2.95 12.34
C GLY A 378 11.96 4.23 12.07
N ALA A 379 12.59 4.35 10.88
CA ALA A 379 13.15 5.61 10.40
C ALA A 379 12.33 6.06 9.19
N TYR A 380 12.00 7.35 9.12
CA TYR A 380 11.34 7.86 7.92
C TYR A 380 12.28 7.66 6.73
N TRP A 381 11.83 6.86 5.75
CA TRP A 381 12.69 6.35 4.66
C TRP A 381 13.37 7.44 3.83
N ASP A 382 12.76 8.63 3.76
CA ASP A 382 13.29 9.77 3.03
C ASP A 382 14.63 10.29 3.61
N HIS A 383 14.86 10.11 4.91
CA HIS A 383 16.08 10.60 5.56
C HIS A 383 17.34 9.93 5.00
N PHE A 384 17.35 8.61 4.87
CA PHE A 384 18.51 7.93 4.31
C PHE A 384 18.68 8.20 2.82
N ILE A 385 17.57 8.24 2.07
CA ILE A 385 17.62 8.54 0.63
C ILE A 385 18.23 9.92 0.39
N ARG A 386 17.80 10.93 1.12
CA ARG A 386 18.38 12.29 1.02
C ARG A 386 19.85 12.34 1.41
N LEU A 387 20.20 11.65 2.49
CA LEU A 387 21.58 11.59 2.98
C LEU A 387 22.52 10.98 1.94
N SER A 388 22.13 9.86 1.37
CA SER A 388 22.92 9.17 0.36
C SER A 388 22.99 9.94 -0.98
N GLN A 389 21.92 10.65 -1.37
CA GLN A 389 21.94 11.55 -2.52
C GLN A 389 22.91 12.71 -2.30
N ALA A 390 22.84 13.39 -1.16
CA ALA A 390 23.76 14.48 -0.83
C ALA A 390 25.21 13.99 -0.86
N THR A 391 25.49 12.78 -0.33
CA THR A 391 26.82 12.18 -0.36
C THR A 391 27.28 11.86 -1.77
N ALA A 392 26.44 11.25 -2.59
CA ALA A 392 26.75 10.95 -3.99
C ALA A 392 26.98 12.23 -4.82
N PHE A 393 26.21 13.27 -4.55
CA PHE A 393 26.34 14.57 -5.22
C PHE A 393 27.67 15.24 -4.91
N GLU A 394 28.08 15.35 -3.66
CA GLU A 394 29.38 15.94 -3.27
C GLU A 394 30.56 15.11 -3.82
N TRP A 395 30.42 13.80 -3.85
CA TRP A 395 31.49 12.93 -4.33
C TRP A 395 31.71 13.01 -5.84
N LEU A 396 30.63 13.10 -6.63
CA LEU A 396 30.75 13.21 -8.10
C LEU A 396 31.31 14.58 -8.54
N GLY A 397 31.55 15.49 -7.59
CA GLY A 397 32.32 16.73 -7.81
C GLY A 397 31.70 17.70 -8.81
N ASN A 398 30.40 17.67 -9.04
CA ASN A 398 29.76 18.47 -10.05
C ASN A 398 28.52 19.23 -9.56
N PRO A 399 28.72 20.39 -8.87
CA PRO A 399 27.61 21.26 -8.46
C PRO A 399 26.77 21.76 -9.66
N ASN A 400 27.34 21.77 -10.88
CA ASN A 400 26.65 22.21 -12.11
C ASN A 400 25.80 21.08 -12.76
N ARG A 401 25.96 19.83 -12.38
CA ARG A 401 25.05 18.75 -12.86
C ARG A 401 23.63 18.95 -12.36
N ALA A 402 23.43 19.51 -11.18
CA ALA A 402 22.12 19.93 -10.69
C ALA A 402 21.42 20.94 -11.62
N GLY A 403 22.16 21.91 -12.14
CA GLY A 403 21.62 22.92 -13.06
C GLY A 403 21.28 22.38 -14.46
N ASN A 404 21.99 21.36 -14.94
CA ASN A 404 21.76 20.80 -16.28
C ASN A 404 20.59 19.84 -16.34
N TYR A 405 20.16 19.27 -15.22
CA TYR A 405 19.00 18.37 -15.16
C TYR A 405 17.67 19.11 -15.23
N SER A 406 17.56 20.28 -14.61
CA SER A 406 16.35 21.11 -14.69
C SER A 406 16.03 21.57 -16.11
N ASN A 407 17.06 21.69 -16.98
CA ASN A 407 16.89 22.20 -18.34
C ASN A 407 16.49 21.12 -19.37
N LYS A 408 16.69 19.83 -19.11
CA LYS A 408 16.34 18.77 -20.07
C LYS A 408 14.87 18.35 -20.03
N HIS A 409 14.17 18.60 -18.94
CA HIS A 409 12.79 18.14 -18.77
C HIS A 409 11.79 19.23 -18.36
N GLY A 410 12.16 20.50 -18.42
CA GLY A 410 11.24 21.66 -18.40
C GLY A 410 10.39 21.86 -17.13
N ALA A 411 10.62 21.12 -16.08
CA ALA A 411 9.94 21.26 -14.81
C ALA A 411 10.92 21.04 -13.67
N HIS A 412 10.79 21.79 -12.60
CA HIS A 412 11.53 21.68 -11.35
C HIS A 412 11.74 20.23 -10.87
N CYS A 413 12.57 19.50 -11.57
CA CYS A 413 13.10 18.24 -11.09
C CYS A 413 14.41 18.56 -10.40
N ASP A 414 14.39 18.49 -9.08
CA ASP A 414 15.59 18.31 -8.28
C ASP A 414 16.50 17.24 -8.94
N PRO A 415 17.82 17.25 -8.70
CA PRO A 415 18.80 16.37 -9.33
C PRO A 415 18.56 14.85 -9.13
N CYS A 416 17.34 14.47 -8.89
CA CYS A 416 16.92 13.25 -8.26
C CYS A 416 16.86 12.00 -9.15
N TYR A 417 16.72 12.13 -10.47
CA TYR A 417 16.39 10.96 -11.30
C TYR A 417 17.58 10.06 -11.61
N GLU A 418 18.76 10.58 -11.90
CA GLU A 418 19.95 9.74 -12.11
C GLU A 418 20.50 9.18 -10.79
N ASP A 419 20.34 9.93 -9.68
CA ASP A 419 20.82 9.47 -8.37
C ASP A 419 19.94 8.35 -7.77
N LEU A 420 18.68 8.25 -8.17
CA LEU A 420 17.83 7.09 -7.82
C LEU A 420 18.36 5.78 -8.40
N HIS A 421 19.09 5.80 -9.52
CA HIS A 421 19.78 4.61 -10.03
C HIS A 421 20.82 4.09 -9.04
N ASN A 422 21.55 4.96 -8.37
CA ASN A 422 22.53 4.56 -7.36
C ASN A 422 21.88 3.85 -6.18
N HIS A 423 20.75 4.34 -5.66
CA HIS A 423 19.99 3.68 -4.57
C HIS A 423 19.39 2.36 -5.01
N THR A 424 19.04 2.25 -6.27
CA THR A 424 18.34 1.09 -6.81
C THR A 424 19.27 -0.08 -7.07
N TYR A 425 20.47 0.20 -7.61
CA TYR A 425 21.36 -0.84 -8.09
C TYR A 425 22.62 -1.02 -7.26
N THR A 426 22.96 -0.03 -6.42
CA THR A 426 24.19 -0.09 -5.62
C THR A 426 23.89 -0.56 -4.21
N PRO A 427 24.41 -1.74 -3.77
CA PRO A 427 24.19 -2.26 -2.41
C PRO A 427 24.56 -1.26 -1.33
N ALA A 428 25.61 -0.46 -1.54
CA ALA A 428 26.08 0.57 -0.60
C ALA A 428 25.03 1.62 -0.22
N PHE A 429 24.09 1.91 -1.14
CA PHE A 429 23.05 2.92 -0.94
C PHE A 429 21.65 2.31 -0.76
N GLN A 430 21.57 1.02 -0.45
CA GLN A 430 20.30 0.33 -0.26
C GLN A 430 19.50 0.94 0.92
N PRO A 431 18.24 1.34 0.70
CA PRO A 431 17.44 1.99 1.73
C PRO A 431 17.17 1.14 2.98
N ILE A 432 17.08 -0.19 2.84
CA ILE A 432 16.85 -1.10 3.98
C ILE A 432 18.07 -1.09 4.90
N GLU A 433 19.29 -1.27 4.35
CA GLU A 433 20.53 -1.24 5.14
C GLU A 433 20.76 0.15 5.75
N GLY A 434 20.48 1.20 4.97
CA GLY A 434 20.64 2.57 5.42
C GLY A 434 19.71 2.94 6.57
N ASN A 435 18.44 2.63 6.47
CA ASN A 435 17.50 2.88 7.58
C ASN A 435 17.80 2.00 8.80
N TYR A 436 18.25 0.76 8.60
CA TYR A 436 18.74 -0.08 9.70
C TYR A 436 19.93 0.56 10.41
N TRP A 437 20.90 1.10 9.67
CA TRP A 437 22.04 1.82 10.20
C TRP A 437 21.60 3.04 11.04
N LEU A 438 20.66 3.86 10.54
CA LEU A 438 20.09 4.99 11.27
C LEU A 438 19.47 4.55 12.59
N LEU A 439 18.63 3.52 12.58
CA LEU A 439 17.97 2.99 13.79
C LEU A 439 18.98 2.41 14.79
N LYS A 440 19.98 1.68 14.31
CA LYS A 440 21.05 1.10 15.14
C LYS A 440 21.74 2.18 15.97
N HIS A 441 22.13 3.30 15.35
CA HIS A 441 22.81 4.39 16.03
C HIS A 441 21.88 5.18 16.94
N TRP A 442 20.63 5.36 16.55
CA TRP A 442 19.61 5.95 17.41
C TRP A 442 19.40 5.15 18.69
N PHE A 443 19.25 3.82 18.61
CA PHE A 443 19.07 2.95 19.77
C PHE A 443 20.29 2.94 20.71
N LYS A 444 21.49 3.08 20.15
CA LYS A 444 22.73 3.16 20.95
C LYS A 444 22.95 4.53 21.59
N GLY A 445 22.26 5.58 21.10
CA GLY A 445 22.52 6.96 21.47
C GLY A 445 23.91 7.43 21.03
N ASP A 446 24.40 6.88 19.92
CA ASP A 446 25.73 7.18 19.41
C ASP A 446 25.84 8.63 18.97
N ARG A 447 27.02 9.22 19.18
CA ARG A 447 27.37 10.51 18.61
C ARG A 447 27.72 10.36 17.14
N TRP A 448 27.73 11.50 16.43
CA TRP A 448 28.02 11.55 15.00
C TRP A 448 29.29 10.80 14.57
N GLU A 449 30.40 10.98 15.29
CA GLU A 449 31.68 10.38 14.96
C GLU A 449 31.64 8.83 14.96
N ALA A 450 30.77 8.26 15.77
CA ALA A 450 30.52 6.82 15.78
C ALA A 450 29.66 6.38 14.59
N CYS A 451 28.68 7.20 14.22
CA CYS A 451 27.82 6.93 13.06
C CYS A 451 28.62 6.96 11.76
N GLU A 452 29.54 7.92 11.61
CA GLU A 452 30.36 8.09 10.42
C GLU A 452 31.29 6.90 10.15
N LYS A 453 31.79 6.25 11.20
CA LYS A 453 32.77 5.16 11.07
C LYS A 453 32.18 3.89 10.43
N ASP A 454 30.91 3.58 10.62
CA ASP A 454 30.29 2.35 10.12
C ASP A 454 29.12 2.62 9.15
N MET A 455 29.17 3.71 8.41
CA MET A 455 28.21 4.00 7.35
C MET A 455 28.13 2.86 6.32
N PRO A 456 26.94 2.54 5.78
CA PRO A 456 26.76 1.42 4.86
C PRO A 456 27.71 1.44 3.68
N TRP A 457 27.97 2.61 3.08
CA TRP A 457 28.84 2.73 1.91
C TRP A 457 30.33 2.68 2.21
N ARG A 458 30.77 2.84 3.48
CA ARG A 458 32.20 2.73 3.84
C ARG A 458 32.79 1.34 3.58
N ARG A 459 31.96 0.32 3.49
CA ARG A 459 32.40 -1.04 3.08
C ARG A 459 32.82 -1.10 1.60
N TYR A 460 32.36 -0.16 0.79
CA TYR A 460 32.52 -0.18 -0.65
C TYR A 460 33.38 1.01 -1.13
N THR A 461 33.38 2.10 -0.40
CA THR A 461 34.07 3.32 -0.79
C THR A 461 34.58 4.10 0.44
N SER A 462 35.64 4.91 0.26
CA SER A 462 36.16 5.81 1.29
C SER A 462 35.46 7.18 1.34
N LEU A 463 34.26 7.29 0.73
CA LEU A 463 33.55 8.55 0.62
C LEU A 463 33.18 9.13 1.97
N PRO A 464 33.51 10.41 2.24
CA PRO A 464 33.02 11.12 3.42
C PRO A 464 31.54 11.44 3.27
N LEU A 465 30.88 11.76 4.35
CA LEU A 465 29.52 12.27 4.33
C LEU A 465 29.50 13.75 3.97
N ALA A 466 28.61 14.09 3.06
CA ALA A 466 28.31 15.46 2.71
C ALA A 466 27.46 16.12 3.78
N SER A 467 27.92 16.83 4.69
CA SER A 467 27.13 17.53 5.73
C SER A 467 26.70 16.67 6.92
N PRO A 468 27.64 16.25 7.71
CA PRO A 468 27.48 15.28 8.80
C PRO A 468 26.62 15.72 9.97
N LYS A 469 26.77 16.94 10.44
CA LYS A 469 26.27 17.37 11.77
C LYS A 469 24.76 17.54 11.86
N ALA A 470 24.09 17.87 10.74
CA ALA A 470 22.65 18.15 10.76
C ALA A 470 21.78 16.88 10.79
N PHE A 471 22.31 15.75 10.31
CA PHE A 471 21.48 14.58 10.03
C PHE A 471 21.35 13.61 11.24
N CYS A 472 22.44 13.23 11.89
CA CYS A 472 22.37 12.24 12.97
C CYS A 472 21.81 12.81 14.28
N SER A 473 21.92 14.11 14.54
CA SER A 473 21.32 14.75 15.71
C SER A 473 19.80 14.92 15.63
N THR A 474 19.22 14.78 14.44
CA THR A 474 17.79 14.98 14.17
C THR A 474 17.04 13.69 13.88
N ILE A 475 17.74 12.54 13.86
CA ILE A 475 17.07 11.25 13.62
C ILE A 475 16.25 10.88 14.86
N GLU A 476 14.94 10.86 14.68
CA GLU A 476 13.98 10.34 15.64
C GLU A 476 13.30 9.09 15.06
N VAL A 477 12.94 8.14 15.95
CA VAL A 477 12.10 7.02 15.54
C VAL A 477 10.77 7.57 15.06
N ASP A 478 10.39 7.21 13.83
CA ASP A 478 9.17 7.69 13.17
C ASP A 478 7.91 7.01 13.76
N TRP A 479 7.67 7.28 15.03
CA TRP A 479 6.52 6.79 15.77
C TRP A 479 5.91 7.90 16.63
N TRP A 480 4.71 8.34 16.26
CA TRP A 480 4.02 9.47 16.89
C TRP A 480 3.86 9.35 18.42
N PHE A 481 3.79 8.12 18.94
CA PHE A 481 3.58 7.88 20.37
C PHE A 481 4.81 8.23 21.22
N MET A 482 6.01 8.20 20.67
CA MET A 482 7.25 8.47 21.42
C MET A 482 7.32 9.90 21.98
N PRO A 483 7.23 10.97 21.18
CA PRO A 483 7.22 12.34 21.69
C PRO A 483 5.98 12.63 22.53
N PHE A 484 4.83 12.04 22.17
CA PHE A 484 3.61 12.19 22.95
C PHE A 484 3.77 11.64 24.37
N ARG A 485 4.30 10.44 24.55
CA ARG A 485 4.61 9.87 25.87
C ARG A 485 5.59 10.72 26.67
N LYS A 486 6.59 11.33 26.01
CA LYS A 486 7.59 12.18 26.65
C LYS A 486 6.94 13.46 27.20
N ASN A 487 6.08 14.09 26.44
CA ASN A 487 5.48 15.39 26.78
C ASN A 487 4.21 15.27 27.65
N TYR A 488 3.47 14.17 27.54
CA TYR A 488 2.15 13.96 28.17
C TYR A 488 2.07 12.59 28.86
N ARG A 489 2.90 12.34 29.88
CA ARG A 489 3.07 11.01 30.52
C ARG A 489 1.77 10.32 30.93
N THR A 490 0.87 11.04 31.61
CA THR A 490 -0.41 10.47 32.11
C THR A 490 -1.37 10.21 30.96
N ALA A 491 -1.58 11.19 30.08
CA ALA A 491 -2.43 11.03 28.90
C ALA A 491 -1.89 9.91 27.96
N GLY A 492 -0.57 9.79 27.82
CA GLY A 492 0.07 8.70 27.07
C GLY A 492 -0.25 7.33 27.63
N ARG A 493 -0.22 7.15 28.96
CA ARG A 493 -0.58 5.87 29.60
C ARG A 493 -2.07 5.54 29.40
N ILE A 494 -2.95 6.51 29.55
CA ILE A 494 -4.40 6.34 29.32
C ILE A 494 -4.66 5.93 27.88
N LEU A 495 -4.07 6.63 26.92
CA LEU A 495 -4.23 6.35 25.52
C LEU A 495 -3.67 4.99 25.13
N LEU A 496 -2.50 4.61 25.64
CA LEU A 496 -1.95 3.26 25.44
C LEU A 496 -2.86 2.18 26.03
N GLY A 497 -3.41 2.41 27.23
CA GLY A 497 -4.41 1.52 27.83
C GLY A 497 -5.64 1.34 26.94
N PHE A 498 -6.16 2.42 26.38
CA PHE A 498 -7.25 2.37 25.40
C PHE A 498 -6.89 1.51 24.18
N PHE A 499 -5.72 1.71 23.57
CA PHE A 499 -5.29 0.91 22.43
C PHE A 499 -5.13 -0.57 22.79
N ILE A 500 -4.58 -0.89 23.97
CA ILE A 500 -4.44 -2.28 24.44
C ILE A 500 -5.81 -2.94 24.60
N ILE A 501 -6.78 -2.26 25.22
CA ILE A 501 -8.14 -2.76 25.40
C ILE A 501 -8.84 -2.97 24.06
N ALA A 502 -8.76 -1.98 23.16
CA ALA A 502 -9.34 -2.07 21.83
C ALA A 502 -8.75 -3.23 21.02
N LEU A 503 -7.42 -3.37 21.02
CA LEU A 503 -6.71 -4.48 20.36
C LEU A 503 -7.10 -5.82 20.96
N ALA A 504 -7.15 -5.95 22.29
CA ALA A 504 -7.55 -7.19 22.95
C ALA A 504 -9.00 -7.58 22.59
N GLY A 505 -9.91 -6.59 22.53
CA GLY A 505 -11.29 -6.79 22.08
C GLY A 505 -11.37 -7.29 20.64
N CYS A 506 -10.64 -6.65 19.73
CA CYS A 506 -10.60 -7.03 18.32
C CYS A 506 -9.96 -8.42 18.10
N LEU A 507 -8.87 -8.71 18.80
CA LEU A 507 -8.22 -10.03 18.76
C LEU A 507 -9.16 -11.14 19.29
N ARG A 508 -9.90 -10.87 20.37
CA ARG A 508 -10.94 -11.81 20.85
C ARG A 508 -12.00 -12.06 19.80
N LEU A 509 -12.48 -11.03 19.11
CA LEU A 509 -13.44 -11.18 18.01
C LEU A 509 -12.85 -12.00 16.86
N TRP A 510 -11.60 -11.75 16.50
CA TRP A 510 -10.88 -12.51 15.46
C TRP A 510 -10.79 -13.99 15.85
N VAL A 511 -10.27 -14.30 17.04
CA VAL A 511 -10.12 -15.68 17.53
C VAL A 511 -11.47 -16.39 17.65
N ARG A 512 -12.50 -15.71 18.18
CA ARG A 512 -13.87 -16.25 18.26
C ARG A 512 -14.41 -16.55 16.87
N GLY A 513 -14.20 -15.63 15.93
CA GLY A 513 -14.59 -15.80 14.54
C GLY A 513 -13.90 -16.99 13.87
N CYS A 514 -12.60 -17.19 14.14
CA CYS A 514 -11.86 -18.36 13.67
C CYS A 514 -12.44 -19.67 14.20
N ARG A 515 -12.75 -19.74 15.49
CA ARG A 515 -13.33 -20.97 16.11
C ARG A 515 -14.68 -21.32 15.51
N THR A 516 -15.54 -20.34 15.28
CA THR A 516 -16.89 -20.60 14.70
C THR A 516 -16.85 -20.94 13.21
N CYS A 517 -15.87 -20.45 12.47
CA CYS A 517 -15.65 -20.84 11.07
C CYS A 517 -14.95 -22.20 10.94
N GLY A 518 -14.03 -22.55 11.86
CA GLY A 518 -13.29 -23.82 11.87
C GLY A 518 -14.11 -25.02 12.36
N GLY A 519 -15.03 -24.81 13.33
CA GLY A 519 -15.80 -25.89 13.94
C GLY A 519 -16.84 -26.55 13.03
N LYS A 520 -17.24 -25.91 11.93
CA LYS A 520 -18.15 -26.50 10.95
C LYS A 520 -17.48 -27.46 9.94
N GLY A 521 -16.14 -27.53 9.93
CA GLY A 521 -15.39 -28.43 9.06
C GLY A 521 -14.87 -29.71 9.73
N LEU A 522 -15.02 -29.83 11.05
CA LEU A 522 -14.53 -30.99 11.85
C LEU A 522 -15.64 -31.97 12.27
N ALA A 523 -16.86 -31.85 11.73
CA ALA A 523 -17.77 -32.97 11.77
C ALA A 523 -17.22 -34.06 10.84
N VAL A 524 -16.31 -34.86 11.39
CA VAL A 524 -15.91 -36.15 10.83
C VAL A 524 -17.19 -36.92 10.55
N ALA A 525 -17.47 -37.19 9.28
CA ALA A 525 -18.42 -38.22 8.93
C ALA A 525 -17.91 -39.49 9.62
N SER A 526 -18.59 -39.90 10.69
CA SER A 526 -18.37 -41.22 11.26
C SER A 526 -18.57 -42.25 10.15
N PRO A 527 -17.62 -43.17 9.93
CA PRO A 527 -17.89 -44.29 9.03
C PRO A 527 -19.12 -45.01 9.61
N GLY A 528 -20.21 -44.98 8.86
CA GLY A 528 -21.37 -45.84 9.15
C GLY A 528 -20.95 -47.30 9.12
N PRO A 529 -21.66 -48.15 9.86
CA PRO A 529 -21.32 -49.53 10.03
C PRO A 529 -21.31 -50.34 8.75
#